data_a9f7a8587f4f7c70da8c49255f168255
#
_entry.id   a9f7a8587f4f7c70da8c49255f168255
#
_cell.length_a   1.000
_cell.length_b   1.000
_cell.length_c   1.000
_cell.angle_alpha   90.00
_cell.angle_beta   90.00
_cell.angle_gamma   90.00
#
_symmetry.space_group_name_H-M   'P 1'
#
loop_
_entity.id
_entity.type
_entity.pdbx_description
1 polymer ?
#
loop_
_entity_poly.entity_id
_entity_poly.type
_entity_poly.pdbx_seq_one_letter_code
_entity_poly.pdbx_strand_id
1 'polypeptide(L)'
;DSYYTVTNFIEGRECNFENSEDTISAARLLASFHKASKGYIAPSNSKEANELGKLPLLFNKRLNELKRLKKIAKKARNKFDCLYLEWVDYFLDIGSNVLEQLNGSSSYKTLVDRAQKEKVLCHHDFAHRNIIFAENKIYLVNFEYCCYEIKAYDIANFLRRKMRKCNWDFDKAKLLLD
;
A
#
# COMPACT_ATOMS: atom_id res chain seq x y z
N ASP A 1 22.72 12.31 -9.76
CA ASP A 1 22.16 13.52 -9.18
C ASP A 1 21.17 13.13 -8.09
N SER A 2 21.26 13.79 -6.94
CA SER A 2 20.34 13.58 -5.82
C SER A 2 19.39 14.77 -5.73
N TYR A 3 18.10 14.50 -5.52
CA TYR A 3 17.09 15.54 -5.36
C TYR A 3 16.75 15.69 -3.88
N TYR A 4 16.58 16.91 -3.43
CA TYR A 4 16.25 17.25 -2.05
C TYR A 4 15.03 18.15 -2.04
N THR A 5 14.15 17.93 -1.07
CA THR A 5 13.02 18.83 -0.78
C THR A 5 13.16 19.37 0.63
N VAL A 6 12.82 20.63 0.82
CA VAL A 6 12.75 21.26 2.13
C VAL A 6 11.30 21.68 2.36
N THR A 7 10.73 21.24 3.48
CA THR A 7 9.36 21.56 3.88
C THR A 7 9.37 22.15 5.29
N ASN A 8 8.31 22.89 5.63
CA ASN A 8 8.13 23.33 7.02
C ASN A 8 7.98 22.13 7.92
N PHE A 9 8.62 22.18 9.09
CA PHE A 9 8.39 21.17 10.12
C PHE A 9 6.97 21.29 10.66
N ILE A 10 6.28 20.17 10.78
CA ILE A 10 4.93 20.10 11.33
C ILE A 10 5.05 19.57 12.76
N GLU A 11 4.82 20.46 13.74
CA GLU A 11 4.79 20.09 15.14
C GLU A 11 3.50 19.32 15.44
N GLY A 12 3.63 18.11 16.01
CA GLY A 12 2.50 17.23 16.28
C GLY A 12 2.94 15.82 16.65
N ARG A 13 1.98 14.96 16.93
CA ARG A 13 2.21 13.54 17.18
C ARG A 13 1.89 12.68 15.98
N GLU A 14 2.58 11.57 15.85
CA GLU A 14 2.21 10.55 14.87
C GLU A 14 0.84 9.91 15.18
N CYS A 15 0.20 9.40 14.13
CA CYS A 15 -1.02 8.60 14.24
C CYS A 15 -0.75 7.32 15.03
N ASN A 16 -1.69 6.93 15.90
CA ASN A 16 -1.64 5.63 16.56
C ASN A 16 -2.71 4.68 15.99
N PHE A 17 -2.28 3.70 15.19
CA PHE A 17 -3.21 2.71 14.61
C PHE A 17 -3.82 1.74 15.63
N GLU A 18 -3.41 1.76 16.90
CA GLU A 18 -4.08 1.04 17.97
C GLU A 18 -5.30 1.82 18.50
N ASN A 19 -5.26 3.15 18.42
CA ASN A 19 -6.38 4.02 18.75
C ASN A 19 -7.42 4.03 17.62
N SER A 20 -8.68 3.80 17.95
CA SER A 20 -9.77 3.73 16.98
C SER A 20 -10.12 5.10 16.37
N GLU A 21 -10.09 6.17 17.17
CA GLU A 21 -10.38 7.54 16.70
C GLU A 21 -9.32 8.03 15.72
N ASP A 22 -8.03 7.79 16.04
CA ASP A 22 -6.92 8.08 15.14
C ASP A 22 -7.08 7.33 13.82
N THR A 23 -7.46 6.04 13.90
CA THR A 23 -7.61 5.19 12.73
C THR A 23 -8.76 5.64 11.83
N ILE A 24 -9.90 6.02 12.41
CA ILE A 24 -11.04 6.58 11.66
C ILE A 24 -10.65 7.91 11.01
N SER A 25 -9.96 8.77 11.75
CA SER A 25 -9.46 10.05 11.23
C SER A 25 -8.47 9.85 10.09
N ALA A 26 -7.58 8.84 10.19
CA ALA A 26 -6.67 8.46 9.11
C ALA A 26 -7.42 7.95 7.87
N ALA A 27 -8.48 7.14 8.03
CA ALA A 27 -9.31 6.69 6.91
C ALA A 27 -9.96 7.88 6.17
N ARG A 28 -10.51 8.84 6.91
CA ARG A 28 -11.08 10.06 6.35
C ARG A 28 -10.03 10.92 5.65
N LEU A 29 -8.82 11.01 6.21
CA LEU A 29 -7.70 11.71 5.58
C LEU A 29 -7.32 11.06 4.25
N LEU A 30 -7.23 9.73 4.19
CA LEU A 30 -6.93 9.00 2.97
C LEU A 30 -8.00 9.23 1.89
N ALA A 31 -9.28 9.16 2.26
CA ALA A 31 -10.39 9.43 1.34
C ALA A 31 -10.33 10.87 0.81
N SER A 32 -10.02 11.84 1.69
CA SER A 32 -9.86 13.26 1.32
C SER A 32 -8.67 13.47 0.39
N PHE A 33 -7.54 12.81 0.64
CA PHE A 33 -6.37 12.86 -0.23
C PHE A 33 -6.69 12.30 -1.62
N HIS A 34 -7.31 11.13 -1.72
CA HIS A 34 -7.72 10.54 -3.00
C HIS A 34 -8.71 11.42 -3.76
N LYS A 35 -9.60 12.15 -3.05
CA LYS A 35 -10.53 13.09 -3.66
C LYS A 35 -9.80 14.34 -4.16
N ALA A 36 -8.91 14.90 -3.36
CA ALA A 36 -8.16 16.10 -3.68
C ALA A 36 -7.15 15.90 -4.81
N SER A 37 -6.57 14.70 -4.92
CA SER A 37 -5.59 14.37 -5.96
C SER A 37 -6.22 14.07 -7.34
N LYS A 38 -7.54 13.97 -7.42
CA LYS A 38 -8.23 13.70 -8.68
C LYS A 38 -7.96 14.80 -9.72
N GLY A 39 -7.55 14.38 -10.91
CA GLY A 39 -7.22 15.30 -12.01
C GLY A 39 -5.81 15.91 -11.89
N TYR A 40 -4.97 15.38 -10.98
CA TYR A 40 -3.60 15.85 -10.89
C TYR A 40 -2.86 15.65 -12.22
N ILE A 41 -2.12 16.67 -12.61
CA ILE A 41 -1.26 16.66 -13.79
C ILE A 41 0.14 17.03 -13.32
N ALA A 42 1.08 16.10 -13.51
CA ALA A 42 2.47 16.34 -13.18
C ALA A 42 3.06 17.45 -14.06
N PRO A 43 3.92 18.32 -13.53
CA PRO A 43 4.64 19.31 -14.33
C PRO A 43 5.39 18.65 -15.50
N SER A 44 5.48 19.32 -16.64
CA SER A 44 6.06 18.80 -17.89
C SER A 44 7.51 18.34 -17.78
N ASN A 45 8.25 18.89 -16.80
CA ASN A 45 9.65 18.56 -16.53
C ASN A 45 9.84 17.55 -15.39
N SER A 46 8.75 16.99 -14.84
CA SER A 46 8.80 15.99 -13.79
C SER A 46 8.73 14.58 -14.36
N LYS A 47 9.34 13.63 -13.66
CA LYS A 47 9.20 12.20 -13.95
C LYS A 47 7.94 11.68 -13.30
N GLU A 48 6.93 11.34 -14.08
CA GLU A 48 5.71 10.72 -13.57
C GLU A 48 6.00 9.30 -13.05
N ALA A 49 5.61 9.05 -11.80
CA ALA A 49 5.54 7.70 -11.25
C ALA A 49 4.14 7.13 -11.56
N ASN A 50 4.08 6.06 -12.35
CA ASN A 50 2.83 5.43 -12.76
C ASN A 50 2.93 3.91 -12.58
N GLU A 51 2.13 3.37 -11.67
CA GLU A 51 2.05 1.95 -11.33
C GLU A 51 0.71 1.31 -11.75
N LEU A 52 -0.15 2.05 -12.45
CA LEU A 52 -1.45 1.56 -12.94
C LEU A 52 -1.28 0.30 -13.78
N GLY A 53 -2.06 -0.72 -13.44
CA GLY A 53 -2.07 -1.99 -14.17
C GLY A 53 -0.87 -2.90 -13.90
N LYS A 54 0.11 -2.51 -13.09
CA LYS A 54 1.33 -3.27 -12.86
C LYS A 54 1.26 -4.29 -11.70
N LEU A 55 0.15 -4.34 -10.93
CA LEU A 55 0.02 -5.30 -9.84
C LEU A 55 0.26 -6.76 -10.25
N PRO A 56 -0.24 -7.26 -11.40
CA PRO A 56 0.06 -8.62 -11.82
C PRO A 56 1.55 -8.87 -12.05
N LEU A 57 2.26 -7.90 -12.62
CA LEU A 57 3.72 -7.99 -12.83
C LEU A 57 4.46 -7.99 -11.49
N LEU A 58 4.05 -7.15 -10.56
CA LEU A 58 4.61 -7.10 -9.21
C LEU A 58 4.42 -8.43 -8.48
N PHE A 59 3.21 -9.00 -8.50
CA PHE A 59 2.90 -10.27 -7.85
C PHE A 59 3.73 -11.41 -8.46
N ASN A 60 3.79 -11.50 -9.79
CA ASN A 60 4.62 -12.49 -10.47
C ASN A 60 6.11 -12.37 -10.07
N LYS A 61 6.64 -11.15 -10.00
CA LYS A 61 8.01 -10.89 -9.53
C LYS A 61 8.21 -11.41 -8.11
N ARG A 62 7.26 -11.15 -7.19
CA ARG A 62 7.35 -11.63 -5.79
C ARG A 62 7.26 -13.15 -5.69
N LEU A 63 6.40 -13.80 -6.46
CA LEU A 63 6.34 -15.27 -6.52
C LEU A 63 7.65 -15.88 -7.01
N ASN A 64 8.24 -15.29 -8.04
CA ASN A 64 9.55 -15.74 -8.54
C ASN A 64 10.67 -15.54 -7.51
N GLU A 65 10.62 -14.45 -6.73
CA GLU A 65 11.53 -14.22 -5.62
C GLU A 65 11.39 -15.28 -4.52
N LEU A 66 10.15 -15.62 -4.12
CA LEU A 66 9.90 -16.70 -3.16
C LEU A 66 10.45 -18.04 -3.67
N LYS A 67 10.23 -18.37 -4.95
CA LYS A 67 10.79 -19.58 -5.57
C LYS A 67 12.32 -19.58 -5.57
N ARG A 68 12.94 -18.44 -5.81
CA ARG A 68 14.41 -18.28 -5.75
C ARG A 68 14.93 -18.49 -4.33
N LEU A 69 14.30 -17.85 -3.34
CA LEU A 69 14.65 -17.98 -1.93
C LEU A 69 14.46 -19.42 -1.44
N LYS A 70 13.43 -20.14 -1.89
CA LYS A 70 13.25 -21.57 -1.61
C LYS A 70 14.45 -22.41 -2.04
N LYS A 71 15.03 -22.12 -3.22
CA LYS A 71 16.24 -22.82 -3.69
C LYS A 71 17.46 -22.55 -2.80
N ILE A 72 17.57 -21.34 -2.25
CA ILE A 72 18.65 -20.95 -1.34
C ILE A 72 18.47 -21.65 0.01
N ALA A 73 17.27 -21.57 0.61
CA ALA A 73 16.94 -22.17 1.89
C ALA A 73 17.20 -23.69 1.92
N LYS A 74 16.96 -24.41 0.81
CA LYS A 74 17.27 -25.83 0.69
C LYS A 74 18.75 -26.16 0.90
N LYS A 75 19.66 -25.20 0.71
CA LYS A 75 21.11 -25.39 0.83
C LYS A 75 21.65 -24.98 2.21
N ALA A 76 21.11 -23.93 2.82
CA ALA A 76 21.66 -23.31 4.02
C ALA A 76 21.29 -24.04 5.33
N ARG A 77 20.06 -24.55 5.49
CA ARG A 77 19.60 -25.44 6.59
C ARG A 77 19.68 -24.86 8.00
N ASN A 78 19.65 -23.53 8.18
CA ASN A 78 19.49 -22.94 9.50
C ASN A 78 18.00 -22.99 9.95
N LYS A 79 17.72 -22.59 11.21
CA LYS A 79 16.36 -22.63 11.76
C LYS A 79 15.36 -21.83 10.95
N PHE A 80 15.76 -20.67 10.44
CA PHE A 80 14.91 -19.83 9.59
C PHE A 80 14.62 -20.54 8.26
N ASP A 81 15.64 -21.12 7.62
CA ASP A 81 15.48 -21.85 6.36
C ASP A 81 14.52 -23.03 6.49
N CYS A 82 14.61 -23.80 7.59
CA CYS A 82 13.69 -24.90 7.87
C CYS A 82 12.24 -24.39 7.97
N LEU A 83 12.01 -23.36 8.77
CA LEU A 83 10.68 -22.74 8.92
C LEU A 83 10.18 -22.16 7.59
N TYR A 84 11.05 -21.51 6.83
CA TYR A 84 10.72 -20.99 5.51
C TYR A 84 10.28 -22.10 4.55
N LEU A 85 10.98 -23.22 4.51
CA LEU A 85 10.66 -24.36 3.66
C LEU A 85 9.34 -25.04 4.04
N GLU A 86 8.97 -25.03 5.33
CA GLU A 86 7.69 -25.55 5.82
C GLU A 86 6.51 -24.78 5.23
N TRP A 87 6.64 -23.45 5.07
CA TRP A 87 5.50 -22.57 4.72
C TRP A 87 5.54 -22.03 3.30
N VAL A 88 6.69 -22.02 2.62
CA VAL A 88 6.83 -21.33 1.34
C VAL A 88 5.91 -21.87 0.24
N ASP A 89 5.63 -23.17 0.22
CA ASP A 89 4.76 -23.77 -0.79
C ASP A 89 3.31 -23.32 -0.60
N TYR A 90 2.83 -23.29 0.63
CA TYR A 90 1.53 -22.75 0.96
C TYR A 90 1.36 -21.30 0.47
N PHE A 91 2.36 -20.43 0.71
CA PHE A 91 2.29 -19.05 0.24
C PHE A 91 2.46 -18.91 -1.29
N LEU A 92 3.21 -19.81 -1.92
CA LEU A 92 3.30 -19.86 -3.39
C LEU A 92 1.98 -20.24 -4.03
N ASP A 93 1.25 -21.19 -3.47
CA ASP A 93 -0.05 -21.63 -3.97
C ASP A 93 -1.10 -20.52 -3.81
N ILE A 94 -1.20 -19.91 -2.63
CA ILE A 94 -2.10 -18.75 -2.41
C ILE A 94 -1.75 -17.62 -3.37
N GLY A 95 -0.47 -17.26 -3.47
CA GLY A 95 -0.04 -16.16 -4.31
C GLY A 95 -0.29 -16.42 -5.80
N SER A 96 -0.16 -17.68 -6.25
CA SER A 96 -0.47 -18.07 -7.64
C SER A 96 -1.97 -17.96 -7.92
N ASN A 97 -2.81 -18.43 -7.00
CA ASN A 97 -4.26 -18.32 -7.12
C ASN A 97 -4.73 -16.84 -7.15
N VAL A 98 -4.16 -16.00 -6.29
CA VAL A 98 -4.44 -14.55 -6.29
C VAL A 98 -4.02 -13.91 -7.60
N LEU A 99 -2.85 -14.26 -8.15
CA LEU A 99 -2.37 -13.74 -9.43
C LEU A 99 -3.30 -14.16 -10.58
N GLU A 100 -3.76 -15.40 -10.60
CA GLU A 100 -4.71 -15.90 -11.60
C GLU A 100 -6.03 -15.14 -11.52
N GLN A 101 -6.61 -15.00 -10.33
CA GLN A 101 -7.82 -14.22 -10.11
C GLN A 101 -7.65 -12.77 -10.55
N LEU A 102 -6.53 -12.14 -10.25
CA LEU A 102 -6.26 -10.76 -10.64
C LEU A 102 -6.17 -10.60 -12.15
N ASN A 103 -5.50 -11.53 -12.85
CA ASN A 103 -5.39 -11.53 -14.31
C ASN A 103 -6.74 -11.74 -15.00
N GLY A 104 -7.63 -12.57 -14.43
CA GLY A 104 -8.99 -12.82 -14.92
C GLY A 104 -10.02 -11.75 -14.53
N SER A 105 -9.66 -10.82 -13.62
CA SER A 105 -10.63 -9.88 -13.03
C SER A 105 -11.01 -8.74 -13.96
N SER A 106 -12.25 -8.71 -14.39
CA SER A 106 -12.84 -7.56 -15.09
C SER A 106 -12.94 -6.33 -14.16
N SER A 107 -13.22 -6.55 -12.87
CA SER A 107 -13.28 -5.49 -11.86
C SER A 107 -11.93 -4.79 -11.70
N TYR A 108 -10.82 -5.54 -11.68
CA TYR A 108 -9.49 -4.94 -11.63
C TYR A 108 -9.21 -4.06 -12.86
N LYS A 109 -9.52 -4.56 -14.06
CA LYS A 109 -9.39 -3.78 -15.31
C LYS A 109 -10.21 -2.49 -15.25
N THR A 110 -11.47 -2.58 -14.83
CA THR A 110 -12.35 -1.42 -14.66
C THR A 110 -11.79 -0.40 -13.66
N LEU A 111 -11.20 -0.85 -12.55
CA LEU A 111 -10.55 0.05 -11.57
C LEU A 111 -9.33 0.75 -12.17
N VAL A 112 -8.51 0.05 -12.94
CA VAL A 112 -7.34 0.63 -13.63
C VAL A 112 -7.78 1.69 -14.64
N ASP A 113 -8.75 1.36 -15.52
CA ASP A 113 -9.29 2.28 -16.54
C ASP A 113 -9.90 3.53 -15.88
N ARG A 114 -10.62 3.34 -14.78
CA ARG A 114 -11.19 4.45 -14.02
C ARG A 114 -10.11 5.33 -13.41
N ALA A 115 -9.12 4.73 -12.74
CA ALA A 115 -8.02 5.47 -12.12
C ALA A 115 -7.20 6.26 -13.16
N GLN A 116 -6.98 5.68 -14.35
CA GLN A 116 -6.32 6.36 -15.46
C GLN A 116 -7.10 7.56 -15.97
N LYS A 117 -8.43 7.44 -16.11
CA LYS A 117 -9.31 8.55 -16.52
C LYS A 117 -9.39 9.64 -15.45
N GLU A 118 -9.50 9.23 -14.19
CA GLU A 118 -9.63 10.14 -13.06
C GLU A 118 -8.30 10.79 -12.65
N LYS A 119 -7.16 10.28 -13.11
CA LYS A 119 -5.81 10.75 -12.74
C LYS A 119 -5.67 10.94 -11.23
N VAL A 120 -5.92 9.86 -10.47
CA VAL A 120 -5.83 9.85 -9.02
C VAL A 120 -4.45 9.42 -8.59
N LEU A 121 -3.86 10.14 -7.63
CA LEU A 121 -2.64 9.72 -6.96
C LEU A 121 -2.95 8.84 -5.74
N CYS A 122 -2.12 7.84 -5.54
CA CYS A 122 -1.99 7.10 -4.31
C CYS A 122 -0.73 7.55 -3.56
N HIS A 123 -0.80 7.55 -2.23
CA HIS A 123 0.33 7.93 -1.39
C HIS A 123 1.44 6.86 -1.41
N HIS A 124 1.05 5.60 -1.58
CA HIS A 124 1.90 4.42 -1.69
C HIS A 124 2.69 4.03 -0.42
N ASP A 125 2.82 4.94 0.56
CA ASP A 125 3.33 4.65 1.92
C ASP A 125 2.44 5.26 3.00
N PHE A 126 1.14 4.99 2.96
CA PHE A 126 0.18 5.45 3.97
C PHE A 126 0.40 4.69 5.30
N ALA A 127 1.33 5.19 6.10
CA ALA A 127 1.77 4.63 7.38
C ALA A 127 1.51 5.61 8.52
N HIS A 128 1.40 5.10 9.75
CA HIS A 128 1.15 5.92 10.94
C HIS A 128 2.14 7.10 11.08
N ARG A 129 3.43 6.88 10.79
CA ARG A 129 4.50 7.89 10.87
C ARG A 129 4.37 9.02 9.84
N ASN A 130 3.58 8.80 8.78
CA ASN A 130 3.33 9.78 7.72
C ASN A 130 2.02 10.56 7.93
N ILE A 131 1.36 10.36 9.09
CA ILE A 131 0.12 11.02 9.47
C ILE A 131 0.37 11.74 10.78
N ILE A 132 0.39 13.07 10.75
CA ILE A 132 0.73 13.91 11.90
C ILE A 132 -0.53 14.60 12.42
N PHE A 133 -0.85 14.37 13.67
CA PHE A 133 -1.91 15.06 14.40
C PHE A 133 -1.33 16.31 15.07
N ALA A 134 -1.63 17.47 14.53
CA ALA A 134 -1.38 18.76 15.15
C ALA A 134 -2.67 19.28 15.83
N GLU A 135 -2.59 20.37 16.58
CA GLU A 135 -3.67 20.87 17.47
C GLU A 135 -5.09 20.78 16.89
N ASN A 136 -5.29 21.24 15.66
CA ASN A 136 -6.63 21.29 15.02
C ASN A 136 -6.64 20.68 13.60
N LYS A 137 -5.56 20.03 13.18
CA LYS A 137 -5.42 19.52 11.81
C LYS A 137 -4.68 18.21 11.79
N ILE A 138 -4.96 17.43 10.75
CA ILE A 138 -4.23 16.19 10.46
C ILE A 138 -3.51 16.41 9.14
N TYR A 139 -2.21 16.14 9.14
CA TYR A 139 -1.36 16.31 7.97
C TYR A 139 -0.90 14.95 7.45
N LEU A 140 -0.82 14.86 6.13
CA LEU A 140 -0.17 13.76 5.43
C LEU A 140 1.17 14.25 4.91
N VAL A 141 2.25 13.48 5.14
CA VAL A 141 3.63 13.85 4.79
C VAL A 141 4.32 12.72 4.05
N ASN A 142 5.53 12.96 3.52
CA ASN A 142 6.36 11.98 2.82
C ASN A 142 5.74 11.44 1.52
N PHE A 143 5.58 12.31 0.53
CA PHE A 143 5.00 11.98 -0.78
C PHE A 143 6.00 11.37 -1.77
N GLU A 144 7.18 10.94 -1.33
CA GLU A 144 8.25 10.42 -2.19
C GLU A 144 7.89 9.17 -2.99
N TYR A 145 6.92 8.38 -2.49
CA TYR A 145 6.40 7.18 -3.17
C TYR A 145 5.08 7.43 -3.90
N CYS A 146 4.61 8.68 -3.90
CA CYS A 146 3.32 9.02 -4.49
C CYS A 146 3.33 8.74 -6.00
N CYS A 147 2.30 8.06 -6.49
CA CYS A 147 2.21 7.64 -7.89
C CYS A 147 0.77 7.49 -8.35
N TYR A 148 0.56 7.43 -9.66
CA TYR A 148 -0.73 7.01 -10.21
C TYR A 148 -0.93 5.51 -9.97
N GLU A 149 -1.96 5.16 -9.22
CA GLU A 149 -2.34 3.78 -8.90
C GLU A 149 -3.84 3.71 -8.58
N ILE A 150 -4.40 2.52 -8.53
CA ILE A 150 -5.78 2.32 -8.04
C ILE A 150 -5.85 2.59 -6.53
N LYS A 151 -6.88 3.33 -6.09
CA LYS A 151 -7.09 3.67 -4.67
C LYS A 151 -7.07 2.46 -3.74
N ALA A 152 -7.52 1.32 -4.25
CA ALA A 152 -7.53 0.06 -3.52
C ALA A 152 -6.15 -0.36 -2.99
N TYR A 153 -5.06 0.08 -3.64
CA TYR A 153 -3.69 -0.19 -3.17
C TYR A 153 -3.41 0.46 -1.81
N ASP A 154 -3.68 1.76 -1.68
CA ASP A 154 -3.51 2.46 -0.41
C ASP A 154 -4.44 1.91 0.68
N ILE A 155 -5.70 1.65 0.33
CA ILE A 155 -6.70 1.09 1.26
C ILE A 155 -6.24 -0.27 1.77
N ALA A 156 -5.80 -1.16 0.90
CA ALA A 156 -5.31 -2.49 1.28
C ALA A 156 -4.07 -2.42 2.19
N ASN A 157 -3.12 -1.51 1.90
CA ASN A 157 -1.95 -1.31 2.74
C ASN A 157 -2.30 -0.71 4.10
N PHE A 158 -3.21 0.25 4.15
CA PHE A 158 -3.71 0.83 5.40
C PHE A 158 -4.40 -0.24 6.26
N LEU A 159 -5.35 -0.98 5.68
CA LEU A 159 -6.04 -2.08 6.36
C LEU A 159 -5.04 -3.12 6.89
N ARG A 160 -4.12 -3.59 6.07
CA ARG A 160 -3.09 -4.56 6.48
C ARG A 160 -2.28 -4.06 7.68
N ARG A 161 -1.89 -2.78 7.71
CA ARG A 161 -1.15 -2.18 8.82
C ARG A 161 -2.00 -2.12 10.11
N LYS A 162 -3.27 -1.73 10.00
CA LYS A 162 -4.23 -1.70 11.11
C LYS A 162 -4.53 -3.10 11.62
N MET A 163 -4.83 -4.05 10.72
CA MET A 163 -5.22 -5.41 11.08
C MET A 163 -4.14 -6.13 11.89
N ARG A 164 -2.86 -5.90 11.58
CA ARG A 164 -1.73 -6.39 12.39
C ARG A 164 -1.72 -5.86 13.82
N LYS A 165 -2.33 -4.70 14.09
CA LYS A 165 -2.41 -4.07 15.42
C LYS A 165 -3.65 -4.48 16.21
N CYS A 166 -4.63 -5.10 15.56
CA CYS A 166 -5.86 -5.56 16.20
C CYS A 166 -6.12 -7.07 16.03
N ASN A 167 -5.03 -7.83 15.90
CA ASN A 167 -5.07 -9.29 15.80
C ASN A 167 -6.04 -9.82 14.72
N TRP A 168 -6.11 -9.13 13.57
CA TRP A 168 -6.94 -9.49 12.40
C TRP A 168 -8.45 -9.55 12.68
N ASP A 169 -8.94 -8.71 13.59
CA ASP A 169 -10.36 -8.51 13.87
C ASP A 169 -11.05 -7.82 12.67
N PHE A 170 -11.79 -8.60 11.86
CA PHE A 170 -12.39 -8.14 10.61
C PHE A 170 -13.54 -7.14 10.80
N ASP A 171 -14.21 -7.10 11.96
CA ASP A 171 -15.24 -6.09 12.23
C ASP A 171 -14.63 -4.68 12.28
N LYS A 172 -13.39 -4.58 12.77
CA LYS A 172 -12.63 -3.33 12.72
C LYS A 172 -12.22 -2.92 11.30
N ALA A 173 -11.96 -3.89 10.41
CA ALA A 173 -11.71 -3.58 9.01
C ALA A 173 -12.96 -3.02 8.32
N LYS A 174 -14.13 -3.62 8.57
CA LYS A 174 -15.41 -3.19 8.01
C LYS A 174 -15.72 -1.74 8.40
N LEU A 175 -15.55 -1.40 9.68
CA LEU A 175 -15.75 -0.02 10.17
C LEU A 175 -14.91 1.04 9.44
N LEU A 176 -13.77 0.66 8.87
CA LEU A 176 -12.89 1.58 8.14
C LEU A 176 -13.20 1.67 6.65
N LEU A 177 -14.02 0.77 6.13
CA LEU A 177 -14.46 0.76 4.73
C LEU A 177 -15.80 1.47 4.53
N ASP A 178 -16.61 1.57 5.59
CA ASP A 178 -17.87 2.31 5.63
C ASP A 178 -17.63 3.83 5.81
#